data_499e79dd1080467c317c9b379dafc38d
#
_entry.id   499e79dd1080467c317c9b379dafc38d
#
_cell.length_a   1.000
_cell.length_b   1.000
_cell.length_c   1.000
_cell.angle_alpha   90.00
_cell.angle_beta   90.00
_cell.angle_gamma   90.00
#
_symmetry.space_group_name_H-M   'P 1'
#
loop_
_entity.id
_entity.type
_entity.pdbx_description
1 polymer ?
#
loop_
_entity_poly.entity_id
_entity_poly.type
_entity_poly.pdbx_seq_one_letter_code
_entity_poly.pdbx_strand_id
1 'polypeptide(L)'
;VSAWLLAACGSTPTQEPQADASQVPPPVVAAAPVGSDIATRNALFKVSTFDTLPGWQQDNLGEAWAAFKESCKALERKPNWKKLCADVKATKDPKAGRALLEREFTLLTVQNTDKTREGDITGYYEPLLNGRTVKGGDFVVPVYGVPNDMYFLDWKNVPTTQRKGVATMRPNGRLLVAAQPGELGAVKVDLRKFTLDTLDRRLRVRLEGDQGLPYYNRADIQRLGQIDAPVLAWVDDPLALYAMQIQGAGRIRMADGSTVRLQYADQNGQPFKPMQLAAQGNERIQTRGIQGAQMEVPETFELAPVGDAAEATDSAEPDAAEPLTRGGVRKAPAPNESDALVNALLPQGPKAANKGRSKSAPPAPPASEANPDATVAAVGRKLLAQRAKAIETDPSYVFFRVANDLPQNVGPMGALGVPLTAGRSLAVDPRVMPLGYPVFLDAQGTDRKQTRMQRLMFAQDTGGAIRGAVRADYFWGYGSDAGRQARQTKHRGRMWVMVPHAEVQALLSTKLVVRGSKAPDPECLVPDDDYCAAAQDAADLPESP
;
A
#
# COMPACT_ATOMS: atom_id res chain seq x y z
N VAL A 1 -102.56 -28.35 1.17
CA VAL A 1 -101.33 -28.98 0.83
C VAL A 1 -100.22 -28.12 1.37
N SER A 2 -99.74 -28.46 2.59
CA SER A 2 -98.71 -27.68 3.34
C SER A 2 -97.29 -28.21 3.03
N ALA A 3 -96.39 -27.31 2.62
CA ALA A 3 -94.97 -27.63 2.46
C ALA A 3 -94.23 -27.09 3.68
N TRP A 4 -93.57 -27.97 4.36
CA TRP A 4 -92.66 -27.66 5.47
C TRP A 4 -91.23 -27.35 4.92
N LEU A 5 -90.71 -26.18 5.26
CA LEU A 5 -89.36 -25.77 5.04
C LEU A 5 -88.50 -26.14 6.28
N LEU A 6 -87.56 -27.07 6.12
CA LEU A 6 -86.56 -27.38 7.10
C LEU A 6 -85.34 -26.40 6.87
N ALA A 7 -85.08 -25.57 7.87
CA ALA A 7 -83.89 -24.76 7.91
C ALA A 7 -82.72 -25.59 8.49
N ALA A 8 -81.70 -25.86 7.71
CA ALA A 8 -80.45 -26.47 8.16
C ALA A 8 -79.45 -25.35 8.58
N CYS A 9 -79.13 -25.31 9.88
CA CYS A 9 -77.96 -24.53 10.40
C CYS A 9 -76.68 -25.19 10.00
N GLY A 10 -75.96 -24.59 8.99
CA GLY A 10 -74.59 -24.93 8.66
C GLY A 10 -73.63 -24.11 9.52
N SER A 11 -72.96 -24.74 10.47
CA SER A 11 -71.81 -24.18 11.18
C SER A 11 -70.59 -24.15 10.23
N THR A 12 -70.16 -22.97 9.84
CA THR A 12 -68.87 -22.71 9.15
C THR A 12 -67.74 -22.98 10.13
N PRO A 13 -66.71 -23.82 9.76
CA PRO A 13 -65.51 -23.93 10.58
C PRO A 13 -64.72 -22.63 10.52
N THR A 14 -64.48 -22.06 11.69
CA THR A 14 -63.55 -20.93 11.86
C THR A 14 -62.16 -21.40 11.48
N GLN A 15 -61.67 -20.94 10.36
CA GLN A 15 -60.29 -21.16 9.94
C GLN A 15 -59.39 -20.34 10.88
N GLU A 16 -58.60 -21.02 11.73
CA GLU A 16 -57.48 -20.39 12.47
C GLU A 16 -56.55 -19.72 11.48
N PRO A 17 -56.06 -18.48 11.77
CA PRO A 17 -55.10 -17.84 10.91
C PRO A 17 -53.81 -18.70 10.87
N GLN A 18 -53.49 -19.27 9.71
CA GLN A 18 -52.21 -19.85 9.46
C GLN A 18 -51.14 -18.79 9.70
N ALA A 19 -50.31 -18.97 10.73
CA ALA A 19 -49.14 -18.14 10.96
C ALA A 19 -48.27 -18.19 9.70
N ASP A 20 -48.03 -17.01 9.15
CA ASP A 20 -47.19 -16.80 7.97
C ASP A 20 -45.76 -17.33 8.29
N ALA A 21 -45.42 -18.47 7.70
CA ALA A 21 -44.12 -19.13 7.89
C ALA A 21 -42.92 -18.33 7.36
N SER A 22 -43.17 -17.13 6.77
CA SER A 22 -42.14 -16.24 6.22
C SER A 22 -41.50 -15.30 7.25
N GLN A 23 -41.90 -15.35 8.54
CA GLN A 23 -41.38 -14.47 9.60
C GLN A 23 -40.50 -15.14 10.64
N VAL A 24 -39.92 -16.30 10.36
CA VAL A 24 -38.86 -16.84 11.23
C VAL A 24 -37.63 -16.00 11.00
N PRO A 25 -37.15 -15.22 11.99
CA PRO A 25 -35.92 -14.49 11.84
C PRO A 25 -34.79 -15.50 11.55
N PRO A 26 -33.85 -15.18 10.63
CA PRO A 26 -32.74 -16.07 10.35
C PRO A 26 -32.01 -16.41 11.65
N PRO A 27 -31.56 -17.67 11.82
CA PRO A 27 -30.91 -18.08 13.06
C PRO A 27 -29.72 -17.15 13.36
N VAL A 28 -29.67 -16.64 14.58
CA VAL A 28 -28.55 -15.82 15.06
C VAL A 28 -27.33 -16.74 15.11
N VAL A 29 -26.38 -16.48 14.24
CA VAL A 29 -25.10 -17.23 14.22
C VAL A 29 -24.32 -16.85 15.48
N ALA A 30 -24.08 -17.80 16.37
CA ALA A 30 -23.34 -17.57 17.60
C ALA A 30 -21.85 -17.24 17.29
N ALA A 31 -21.25 -16.38 18.12
CA ALA A 31 -19.81 -16.12 18.05
C ALA A 31 -19.01 -17.40 18.32
N ALA A 32 -17.82 -17.50 17.73
CA ALA A 32 -16.91 -18.60 17.97
C ALA A 32 -16.38 -18.57 19.42
N PRO A 33 -16.07 -19.75 20.03
CA PRO A 33 -15.53 -19.81 21.39
C PRO A 33 -14.23 -19.01 21.53
N VAL A 34 -14.13 -18.20 22.58
CA VAL A 34 -12.92 -17.41 22.88
C VAL A 34 -11.73 -18.36 23.10
N GLY A 35 -10.57 -17.99 22.56
CA GLY A 35 -9.35 -18.78 22.63
C GLY A 35 -9.21 -19.85 21.55
N SER A 36 -10.21 -20.02 20.67
CA SER A 36 -10.07 -20.90 19.50
C SER A 36 -8.98 -20.41 18.56
N ASP A 37 -8.17 -21.32 18.05
CA ASP A 37 -7.08 -21.03 17.13
C ASP A 37 -7.46 -21.37 15.69
N ILE A 38 -7.18 -20.45 14.77
CA ILE A 38 -7.28 -20.63 13.32
C ILE A 38 -5.88 -20.43 12.75
N ALA A 39 -5.38 -21.39 11.98
CA ALA A 39 -4.09 -21.29 11.31
C ALA A 39 -4.30 -21.22 9.80
N THR A 40 -3.51 -20.37 9.15
CA THR A 40 -3.31 -20.36 7.70
C THR A 40 -1.82 -20.55 7.42
N ARG A 41 -1.46 -20.71 6.15
CA ARG A 41 -0.04 -20.81 5.77
C ARG A 41 0.75 -19.53 6.16
N ASN A 42 0.09 -18.37 6.17
CA ASN A 42 0.75 -17.06 6.31
C ASN A 42 0.55 -16.43 7.69
N ALA A 43 -0.34 -16.93 8.54
CA ALA A 43 -0.67 -16.32 9.83
C ALA A 43 -1.35 -17.30 10.80
N LEU A 44 -1.32 -16.92 12.07
CA LEU A 44 -2.12 -17.55 13.12
C LEU A 44 -3.13 -16.53 13.64
N PHE A 45 -4.34 -16.99 13.96
CA PHE A 45 -5.42 -16.17 14.48
C PHE A 45 -5.99 -16.78 15.73
N LYS A 46 -6.28 -15.93 16.72
CA LYS A 46 -6.89 -16.39 17.98
C LYS A 46 -8.17 -15.60 18.25
N VAL A 47 -9.27 -16.32 18.50
CA VAL A 47 -10.54 -15.69 18.87
C VAL A 47 -10.38 -14.95 20.19
N SER A 48 -10.76 -13.67 20.19
CA SER A 48 -10.63 -12.73 21.29
C SER A 48 -11.93 -11.97 21.53
N THR A 49 -11.97 -11.15 22.58
CA THR A 49 -13.13 -10.33 22.92
C THR A 49 -12.82 -8.83 22.80
N PHE A 50 -13.82 -8.00 22.53
CA PHE A 50 -13.64 -6.57 22.29
C PHE A 50 -13.16 -5.79 23.53
N ASP A 51 -13.43 -6.29 24.73
CA ASP A 51 -12.93 -5.73 25.99
C ASP A 51 -11.40 -5.83 26.12
N THR A 52 -10.77 -6.75 25.37
CA THR A 52 -9.30 -6.88 25.32
C THR A 52 -8.62 -5.87 24.41
N LEU A 53 -9.38 -5.12 23.59
CA LEU A 53 -8.83 -4.12 22.66
C LEU A 53 -8.40 -2.85 23.42
N PRO A 54 -7.11 -2.49 23.39
CA PRO A 54 -6.65 -1.27 24.04
C PRO A 54 -7.19 -0.04 23.31
N GLY A 55 -7.85 0.87 24.02
CA GLY A 55 -8.38 2.11 23.44
C GLY A 55 -9.65 1.94 22.58
N TRP A 56 -10.29 0.77 22.59
CA TRP A 56 -11.50 0.52 21.80
C TRP A 56 -12.63 1.52 22.10
N GLN A 57 -12.86 1.81 23.36
CA GLN A 57 -13.92 2.73 23.78
C GLN A 57 -13.61 4.22 23.48
N GLN A 58 -12.33 4.56 23.27
CA GLN A 58 -11.85 5.92 23.03
C GLN A 58 -11.80 6.28 21.54
N ASP A 59 -11.84 5.28 20.63
CA ASP A 59 -11.78 5.56 19.20
C ASP A 59 -13.04 6.28 18.69
N ASN A 60 -12.84 7.31 17.88
CA ASN A 60 -13.91 8.04 17.21
C ASN A 60 -14.45 7.25 16.01
N LEU A 61 -15.39 6.34 16.24
CA LEU A 61 -15.96 5.52 15.18
C LEU A 61 -16.72 6.33 14.12
N GLY A 62 -17.14 7.56 14.41
CA GLY A 62 -17.76 8.43 13.42
C GLY A 62 -16.86 8.68 12.20
N GLU A 63 -15.56 8.85 12.42
CA GLU A 63 -14.57 8.96 11.34
C GLU A 63 -14.39 7.64 10.57
N ALA A 64 -14.41 6.50 11.26
CA ALA A 64 -14.25 5.18 10.68
C ALA A 64 -15.45 4.78 9.79
N TRP A 65 -16.63 5.27 10.11
CA TRP A 65 -17.88 4.85 9.47
C TRP A 65 -17.96 5.21 7.99
N ALA A 66 -17.34 6.32 7.58
CA ALA A 66 -17.22 6.69 6.17
C ALA A 66 -16.42 5.63 5.38
N ALA A 67 -15.26 5.21 5.92
CA ALA A 67 -14.44 4.17 5.31
C ALA A 67 -15.15 2.81 5.28
N PHE A 68 -15.94 2.48 6.32
CA PHE A 68 -16.72 1.24 6.33
C PHE A 68 -17.79 1.22 5.24
N LYS A 69 -18.49 2.33 5.05
CA LYS A 69 -19.47 2.47 3.95
C LYS A 69 -18.81 2.32 2.57
N GLU A 70 -17.59 2.82 2.40
CA GLU A 70 -16.82 2.58 1.17
C GLU A 70 -16.50 1.08 1.01
N SER A 71 -15.99 0.41 2.05
CA SER A 71 -15.76 -1.05 2.01
C SER A 71 -17.00 -1.83 1.62
N CYS A 72 -18.17 -1.42 2.13
CA CYS A 72 -19.45 -2.06 1.83
C CYS A 72 -19.85 -1.99 0.34
N LYS A 73 -19.36 -1.00 -0.43
CA LYS A 73 -19.65 -0.96 -1.89
C LYS A 73 -19.08 -2.18 -2.63
N ALA A 74 -17.96 -2.71 -2.14
CA ALA A 74 -17.35 -3.93 -2.69
C ALA A 74 -17.90 -5.20 -2.00
N LEU A 75 -18.04 -5.17 -0.66
CA LEU A 75 -18.38 -6.34 0.13
C LEU A 75 -19.83 -6.79 0.01
N GLU A 76 -20.79 -5.88 -0.25
CA GLU A 76 -22.23 -6.23 -0.32
C GLU A 76 -22.57 -7.27 -1.40
N ARG A 77 -21.66 -7.56 -2.32
CA ARG A 77 -21.79 -8.64 -3.31
C ARG A 77 -21.57 -10.02 -2.69
N LYS A 78 -20.87 -10.10 -1.55
CA LYS A 78 -20.62 -11.35 -0.82
C LYS A 78 -21.86 -11.71 0.03
N PRO A 79 -22.34 -12.96 0.02
CA PRO A 79 -23.60 -13.33 0.69
C PRO A 79 -23.66 -12.94 2.17
N ASN A 80 -22.57 -13.20 2.93
CA ASN A 80 -22.49 -12.90 4.36
C ASN A 80 -22.44 -11.39 4.67
N TRP A 81 -22.15 -10.55 3.68
CA TRP A 81 -21.99 -9.10 3.83
C TRP A 81 -23.21 -8.30 3.41
N LYS A 82 -24.11 -8.88 2.62
CA LYS A 82 -25.26 -8.14 2.06
C LYS A 82 -26.12 -7.47 3.14
N LYS A 83 -26.58 -8.24 4.14
CA LYS A 83 -27.37 -7.71 5.26
C LYS A 83 -26.53 -6.78 6.12
N LEU A 84 -25.32 -7.19 6.46
CA LEU A 84 -24.38 -6.44 7.29
C LEU A 84 -24.11 -5.04 6.70
N CYS A 85 -23.84 -4.97 5.42
CA CYS A 85 -23.64 -3.69 4.73
C CYS A 85 -24.90 -2.82 4.67
N ALA A 86 -26.09 -3.40 4.63
CA ALA A 86 -27.34 -2.65 4.76
C ALA A 86 -27.44 -2.01 6.16
N ASP A 87 -27.12 -2.76 7.22
CA ASP A 87 -27.11 -2.28 8.59
C ASP A 87 -26.04 -1.19 8.79
N VAL A 88 -24.84 -1.35 8.22
CA VAL A 88 -23.76 -0.32 8.23
C VAL A 88 -24.24 0.98 7.56
N LYS A 89 -24.90 0.89 6.40
CA LYS A 89 -25.42 2.06 5.69
C LYS A 89 -26.50 2.78 6.49
N ALA A 90 -27.36 2.04 7.20
CA ALA A 90 -28.44 2.58 8.03
C ALA A 90 -27.92 3.21 9.34
N THR A 91 -26.81 2.75 9.88
CA THR A 91 -26.23 3.23 11.14
C THR A 91 -25.68 4.66 10.99
N LYS A 92 -26.17 5.57 11.82
CA LYS A 92 -25.75 6.99 11.85
C LYS A 92 -25.02 7.36 13.15
N ASP A 93 -25.33 6.69 14.24
CA ASP A 93 -24.76 6.95 15.56
C ASP A 93 -23.50 6.09 15.80
N PRO A 94 -22.36 6.68 16.24
CA PRO A 94 -21.14 5.95 16.55
C PRO A 94 -21.29 4.87 17.64
N LYS A 95 -22.17 5.07 18.64
CA LYS A 95 -22.44 4.05 19.68
C LYS A 95 -23.18 2.84 19.07
N ALA A 96 -24.19 3.09 18.24
CA ALA A 96 -24.88 2.02 17.51
C ALA A 96 -23.93 1.29 16.56
N GLY A 97 -22.97 2.00 15.96
CA GLY A 97 -21.89 1.43 15.15
C GLY A 97 -21.01 0.46 15.95
N ARG A 98 -20.59 0.84 17.17
CA ARG A 98 -19.82 -0.04 18.04
C ARG A 98 -20.58 -1.31 18.41
N ALA A 99 -21.84 -1.14 18.83
CA ALA A 99 -22.71 -2.26 19.16
C ALA A 99 -22.95 -3.19 17.96
N LEU A 100 -23.03 -2.65 16.74
CA LEU A 100 -23.11 -3.45 15.52
C LEU A 100 -21.86 -4.32 15.32
N LEU A 101 -20.66 -3.74 15.46
CA LEU A 101 -19.42 -4.47 15.33
C LEU A 101 -19.29 -5.57 16.38
N GLU A 102 -19.57 -5.26 17.64
CA GLU A 102 -19.50 -6.21 18.75
C GLU A 102 -20.50 -7.37 18.62
N ARG A 103 -21.65 -7.13 17.98
CA ARG A 103 -22.72 -8.11 17.80
C ARG A 103 -22.54 -9.00 16.57
N GLU A 104 -21.98 -8.48 15.48
CA GLU A 104 -21.98 -9.18 14.18
C GLU A 104 -20.62 -9.81 13.85
N PHE A 105 -19.55 -9.42 14.57
CA PHE A 105 -18.19 -9.84 14.24
C PHE A 105 -17.53 -10.63 15.35
N THR A 106 -16.80 -11.67 14.97
CA THR A 106 -15.78 -12.31 15.81
C THR A 106 -14.48 -11.54 15.69
N LEU A 107 -13.91 -11.15 16.82
CA LEU A 107 -12.61 -10.51 16.89
C LEU A 107 -11.51 -11.56 16.87
N LEU A 108 -10.56 -11.46 15.95
CA LEU A 108 -9.41 -12.35 15.83
C LEU A 108 -8.12 -11.57 16.06
N THR A 109 -7.35 -11.94 17.10
CA THR A 109 -5.97 -11.46 17.26
C THR A 109 -5.10 -12.06 16.16
N VAL A 110 -4.38 -11.23 15.44
CA VAL A 110 -3.45 -11.65 14.39
C VAL A 110 -2.08 -11.91 14.98
N GLN A 111 -1.44 -12.99 14.54
CA GLN A 111 -0.11 -13.41 14.98
C GLN A 111 0.70 -13.84 13.76
N ASN A 112 1.99 -13.59 13.81
CA ASN A 112 2.94 -14.17 12.87
C ASN A 112 3.00 -15.71 13.05
N THR A 113 3.56 -16.42 12.09
CA THR A 113 3.69 -17.88 12.13
C THR A 113 4.56 -18.38 13.29
N ASP A 114 5.46 -17.53 13.79
CA ASP A 114 6.28 -17.75 15.00
C ASP A 114 5.53 -17.43 16.31
N LYS A 115 4.23 -17.10 16.24
CA LYS A 115 3.34 -16.71 17.36
C LYS A 115 3.61 -15.32 17.94
N THR A 116 4.53 -14.55 17.42
CA THR A 116 4.68 -13.15 17.82
C THR A 116 3.47 -12.34 17.41
N ARG A 117 3.14 -11.28 18.18
CA ARG A 117 1.93 -10.46 17.98
C ARG A 117 2.25 -9.06 17.49
N GLU A 118 3.50 -8.75 17.30
CA GLU A 118 3.96 -7.42 16.90
C GLU A 118 4.62 -7.48 15.53
N GLY A 119 4.44 -6.42 14.79
CA GLY A 119 5.04 -6.26 13.48
C GLY A 119 5.18 -4.79 13.10
N ASP A 120 5.60 -4.55 11.87
CA ASP A 120 5.95 -3.21 11.41
C ASP A 120 4.73 -2.51 10.80
N ILE A 121 4.47 -1.31 11.31
CA ILE A 121 3.44 -0.40 10.80
C ILE A 121 4.15 0.81 10.23
N THR A 122 4.06 0.97 8.92
CA THR A 122 4.61 2.12 8.20
C THR A 122 3.48 3.03 7.70
N GLY A 123 3.82 4.08 6.97
CA GLY A 123 2.83 5.00 6.45
C GLY A 123 3.03 5.31 4.97
N TYR A 124 1.94 5.54 4.26
CA TYR A 124 1.94 5.98 2.89
C TYR A 124 0.96 7.14 2.65
N TYR A 125 1.06 7.76 1.50
CA TYR A 125 0.31 8.97 1.17
C TYR A 125 0.19 9.16 -0.34
N GLU A 126 -0.64 10.07 -0.79
CA GLU A 126 -0.77 10.48 -2.19
C GLU A 126 0.13 11.70 -2.44
N PRO A 127 1.29 11.57 -3.15
CA PRO A 127 2.19 12.68 -3.43
C PRO A 127 1.58 13.74 -4.35
N LEU A 128 2.08 14.97 -4.24
CA LEU A 128 1.78 16.08 -5.15
C LEU A 128 3.07 16.51 -5.86
N LEU A 129 3.10 16.38 -7.17
CA LEU A 129 4.20 16.80 -8.04
C LEU A 129 3.83 18.05 -8.84
N ASN A 130 4.83 18.74 -9.39
CA ASN A 130 4.60 19.75 -10.40
C ASN A 130 4.79 19.16 -11.80
N GLY A 131 4.00 19.60 -12.78
CA GLY A 131 4.09 19.05 -14.12
C GLY A 131 3.57 19.95 -15.21
N ARG A 132 3.81 19.49 -16.45
CA ARG A 132 3.34 20.11 -17.71
C ARG A 132 2.87 19.04 -18.69
N THR A 133 2.03 19.45 -19.63
CA THR A 133 1.58 18.58 -20.73
C THR A 133 2.67 18.39 -21.80
N VAL A 134 3.61 19.33 -21.91
CA VAL A 134 4.65 19.34 -22.93
C VAL A 134 6.02 19.39 -22.27
N LYS A 135 6.98 18.60 -22.80
CA LYS A 135 8.39 18.60 -22.38
C LYS A 135 9.00 20.00 -22.61
N GLY A 136 9.68 20.53 -21.57
CA GLY A 136 10.39 21.80 -21.71
C GLY A 136 10.89 22.37 -20.39
N GLY A 137 11.99 23.13 -20.42
CA GLY A 137 12.66 23.64 -19.22
C GLY A 137 13.11 22.50 -18.32
N ASP A 138 12.77 22.58 -17.03
CA ASP A 138 13.10 21.55 -16.03
C ASP A 138 12.18 20.33 -16.11
N PHE A 139 11.05 20.40 -16.82
CA PHE A 139 10.06 19.34 -16.97
C PHE A 139 10.48 18.38 -18.08
N VAL A 140 11.38 17.47 -17.75
CA VAL A 140 12.02 16.54 -18.71
C VAL A 140 11.76 15.07 -18.41
N VAL A 141 11.18 14.75 -17.24
CA VAL A 141 10.92 13.38 -16.80
C VAL A 141 9.50 12.98 -17.19
N PRO A 142 9.33 11.98 -18.06
CA PRO A 142 8.00 11.57 -18.52
C PRO A 142 7.30 10.68 -17.48
N VAL A 143 6.02 10.93 -17.27
CA VAL A 143 5.12 10.05 -16.53
C VAL A 143 4.36 9.22 -17.55
N TYR A 144 4.66 7.94 -17.61
CA TYR A 144 4.11 7.05 -18.63
C TYR A 144 2.80 6.40 -18.21
N GLY A 145 1.89 6.28 -19.18
CA GLY A 145 0.79 5.30 -19.18
C GLY A 145 1.30 3.91 -19.53
N VAL A 146 0.38 2.93 -19.53
CA VAL A 146 0.72 1.53 -19.87
C VAL A 146 1.23 1.46 -21.31
N PRO A 147 2.43 0.90 -21.56
CA PRO A 147 3.01 0.81 -22.90
C PRO A 147 2.15 0.02 -23.87
N ASN A 148 2.12 0.45 -25.14
CA ASN A 148 1.32 -0.21 -26.17
C ASN A 148 1.93 -1.55 -26.62
N ASP A 149 3.25 -1.70 -26.52
CA ASP A 149 4.05 -2.88 -26.88
C ASP A 149 4.23 -3.87 -25.73
N MET A 150 3.58 -3.64 -24.58
CA MET A 150 3.61 -4.55 -23.43
C MET A 150 2.46 -5.55 -23.52
N TYR A 151 2.79 -6.83 -23.65
CA TYR A 151 1.85 -7.95 -23.65
C TYR A 151 1.75 -8.58 -22.26
N PHE A 152 0.64 -9.28 -22.02
CA PHE A 152 0.33 -9.92 -20.74
C PHE A 152 0.22 -11.42 -20.90
N LEU A 153 0.87 -12.17 -20.03
CA LEU A 153 0.75 -13.63 -19.96
C LEU A 153 0.25 -14.00 -18.56
N ASP A 154 -1.03 -14.32 -18.45
CA ASP A 154 -1.59 -14.85 -17.20
C ASP A 154 -1.05 -16.25 -16.96
N TRP A 155 -0.54 -16.52 -15.76
CA TRP A 155 0.05 -17.81 -15.40
C TRP A 155 -0.89 -18.99 -15.63
N LYS A 156 -2.19 -18.81 -15.38
CA LYS A 156 -3.21 -19.83 -15.65
C LYS A 156 -3.32 -20.23 -17.11
N ASN A 157 -2.93 -19.37 -18.05
CA ASN A 157 -2.95 -19.62 -19.50
C ASN A 157 -1.68 -20.34 -19.99
N VAL A 158 -0.67 -20.50 -19.14
CA VAL A 158 0.54 -21.27 -19.45
C VAL A 158 0.25 -22.75 -19.30
N PRO A 159 0.44 -23.58 -20.35
CA PRO A 159 0.28 -25.03 -20.23
C PRO A 159 1.15 -25.59 -19.11
N THR A 160 0.59 -26.41 -18.25
CA THR A 160 1.29 -26.97 -17.07
C THR A 160 2.59 -27.66 -17.43
N THR A 161 2.61 -28.36 -18.58
CA THR A 161 3.81 -29.04 -19.11
C THR A 161 4.93 -28.09 -19.55
N GLN A 162 4.63 -26.80 -19.75
CA GLN A 162 5.60 -25.80 -20.22
C GLN A 162 6.02 -24.82 -19.11
N ARG A 163 5.40 -24.86 -17.93
CA ARG A 163 5.63 -23.89 -16.82
C ARG A 163 7.07 -23.84 -16.32
N LYS A 164 7.85 -24.89 -16.47
CA LYS A 164 9.26 -24.98 -16.03
C LYS A 164 10.28 -24.69 -17.14
N GLY A 165 9.86 -24.20 -18.30
CA GLY A 165 10.75 -24.04 -19.46
C GLY A 165 10.33 -22.95 -20.42
N VAL A 166 10.29 -23.32 -21.70
CA VAL A 166 9.87 -22.43 -22.78
C VAL A 166 8.42 -22.73 -23.13
N ALA A 167 7.57 -21.72 -23.03
CA ALA A 167 6.18 -21.79 -23.44
C ALA A 167 6.03 -21.26 -24.85
N THR A 168 5.22 -21.97 -25.68
CA THR A 168 4.83 -21.49 -27.02
C THR A 168 3.50 -20.77 -26.90
N MET A 169 3.52 -19.47 -27.17
CA MET A 169 2.38 -18.57 -26.98
C MET A 169 2.12 -17.80 -28.28
N ARG A 170 0.95 -17.19 -28.42
CA ARG A 170 0.67 -16.23 -29.50
C ARG A 170 -0.14 -15.04 -29.01
N PRO A 171 0.01 -13.87 -29.59
CA PRO A 171 -0.81 -12.72 -29.28
C PRO A 171 -2.30 -12.96 -29.63
N ASN A 172 -3.16 -12.55 -28.69
CA ASN A 172 -4.59 -12.35 -28.85
C ASN A 172 -4.95 -10.99 -28.28
N GLY A 173 -4.89 -9.95 -29.12
CA GLY A 173 -4.82 -8.58 -28.64
C GLY A 173 -3.56 -8.38 -27.81
N ARG A 174 -3.69 -7.85 -26.59
CA ARG A 174 -2.56 -7.68 -25.66
C ARG A 174 -2.31 -8.90 -24.75
N LEU A 175 -3.14 -9.92 -24.81
CA LEU A 175 -2.94 -11.16 -24.07
C LEU A 175 -2.14 -12.18 -24.89
N LEU A 176 -1.25 -12.90 -24.21
CA LEU A 176 -0.61 -14.08 -24.78
C LEU A 176 -1.42 -15.32 -24.37
N VAL A 177 -1.79 -16.13 -25.36
CA VAL A 177 -2.51 -17.39 -25.17
C VAL A 177 -1.67 -18.55 -25.69
N ALA A 178 -1.92 -19.77 -25.19
CA ALA A 178 -1.20 -20.96 -25.61
C ALA A 178 -1.34 -21.17 -27.13
N ALA A 179 -0.25 -21.58 -27.77
CA ALA A 179 -0.17 -21.87 -29.19
C ALA A 179 0.58 -23.21 -29.46
N GLN A 180 0.39 -23.77 -30.65
CA GLN A 180 1.16 -24.94 -31.10
C GLN A 180 2.49 -24.48 -31.69
N PRO A 181 3.56 -25.27 -31.59
CA PRO A 181 4.81 -25.02 -32.30
C PRO A 181 4.57 -24.94 -33.82
N GLY A 182 5.03 -23.87 -34.46
CA GLY A 182 4.83 -23.62 -35.88
C GLY A 182 3.51 -22.95 -36.28
N GLU A 183 2.64 -22.65 -35.34
CA GLU A 183 1.44 -21.83 -35.55
C GLU A 183 1.83 -20.40 -35.96
N LEU A 184 1.07 -19.81 -36.88
CA LEU A 184 1.34 -18.45 -37.36
C LEU A 184 1.26 -17.44 -36.23
N GLY A 185 2.33 -16.63 -36.07
CA GLY A 185 2.44 -15.66 -34.99
C GLY A 185 2.81 -16.26 -33.64
N ALA A 186 3.18 -17.55 -33.57
CA ALA A 186 3.67 -18.16 -32.34
C ALA A 186 5.03 -17.59 -31.96
N VAL A 187 5.17 -17.29 -30.67
CA VAL A 187 6.39 -16.79 -30.04
C VAL A 187 6.83 -17.72 -28.90
N LYS A 188 8.13 -17.77 -28.66
CA LYS A 188 8.74 -18.57 -27.60
C LYS A 188 8.98 -17.70 -26.38
N VAL A 189 8.37 -18.03 -25.24
CA VAL A 189 8.53 -17.33 -23.96
C VAL A 189 9.32 -18.23 -23.01
N ASP A 190 10.59 -17.91 -22.76
CA ASP A 190 11.40 -18.61 -21.78
C ASP A 190 11.03 -18.11 -20.37
N LEU A 191 10.20 -18.87 -19.67
CA LEU A 191 9.64 -18.51 -18.36
C LEU A 191 10.71 -18.39 -17.26
N ARG A 192 11.87 -19.00 -17.44
CA ARG A 192 13.01 -18.90 -16.49
C ARG A 192 13.64 -17.50 -16.44
N LYS A 193 13.34 -16.65 -17.42
CA LYS A 193 13.81 -15.25 -17.48
C LYS A 193 12.89 -14.29 -16.75
N PHE A 194 11.75 -14.76 -16.24
CA PHE A 194 10.75 -13.92 -15.59
C PHE A 194 10.72 -14.17 -14.09
N THR A 195 10.45 -13.13 -13.32
CA THR A 195 10.08 -13.24 -11.92
C THR A 195 8.56 -13.22 -11.83
N LEU A 196 7.97 -14.26 -11.26
CA LEU A 196 6.54 -14.34 -11.05
C LEU A 196 6.21 -13.83 -9.64
N ASP A 197 5.42 -12.77 -9.55
CA ASP A 197 4.83 -12.35 -8.28
C ASP A 197 3.69 -13.31 -7.90
N THR A 198 3.71 -13.81 -6.68
CA THR A 198 2.72 -14.76 -6.18
C THR A 198 1.32 -14.16 -6.04
N LEU A 199 1.21 -12.83 -5.88
CA LEU A 199 -0.06 -12.12 -5.84
C LEU A 199 -0.52 -11.65 -7.23
N ASP A 200 0.42 -11.18 -8.06
CA ASP A 200 0.15 -10.78 -9.43
C ASP A 200 0.68 -11.84 -10.40
N ARG A 201 -0.08 -12.88 -10.62
CA ARG A 201 0.26 -14.04 -11.47
C ARG A 201 0.28 -13.71 -12.97
N ARG A 202 0.64 -12.50 -13.32
CA ARG A 202 0.70 -12.00 -14.68
C ARG A 202 2.11 -11.56 -15.05
N LEU A 203 2.68 -12.16 -16.09
CA LEU A 203 3.96 -11.76 -16.64
C LEU A 203 3.77 -10.62 -17.65
N ARG A 204 4.73 -9.68 -17.68
CA ARG A 204 4.79 -8.58 -18.63
C ARG A 204 5.85 -8.88 -19.66
N VAL A 205 5.42 -8.98 -20.92
CA VAL A 205 6.21 -9.51 -22.02
C VAL A 205 6.30 -8.47 -23.12
N ARG A 206 7.49 -8.25 -23.66
CA ARG A 206 7.72 -7.58 -24.94
C ARG A 206 8.07 -8.59 -26.00
N LEU A 207 7.73 -8.32 -27.25
CA LEU A 207 8.01 -9.23 -28.37
C LEU A 207 9.18 -8.70 -29.20
N GLU A 208 10.15 -9.57 -29.46
CA GLU A 208 11.27 -9.32 -30.40
C GLU A 208 11.36 -10.51 -31.37
N GLY A 209 10.90 -10.32 -32.60
CA GLY A 209 10.78 -11.39 -33.58
C GLY A 209 9.87 -12.51 -33.07
N ASP A 210 10.42 -13.75 -32.98
CA ASP A 210 9.73 -14.93 -32.44
C ASP A 210 9.95 -15.15 -30.92
N GLN A 211 10.53 -14.15 -30.21
CA GLN A 211 10.86 -14.24 -28.78
C GLN A 211 9.94 -13.36 -27.95
N GLY A 212 9.41 -13.92 -26.86
CA GLY A 212 8.79 -13.17 -25.78
C GLY A 212 9.81 -12.98 -24.65
N LEU A 213 10.15 -11.74 -24.36
CA LEU A 213 11.15 -11.34 -23.35
C LEU A 213 10.48 -10.59 -22.21
N PRO A 214 11.08 -10.54 -21.01
CA PRO A 214 10.61 -9.66 -19.94
C PRO A 214 10.53 -8.21 -20.41
N TYR A 215 9.51 -7.48 -19.97
CA TYR A 215 9.42 -6.07 -20.31
C TYR A 215 10.61 -5.29 -19.72
N TYR A 216 10.91 -4.13 -20.28
CA TYR A 216 12.07 -3.32 -19.92
C TYR A 216 12.11 -3.01 -18.43
N ASN A 217 13.28 -3.13 -17.81
CA ASN A 217 13.51 -2.65 -16.47
C ASN A 217 13.62 -1.10 -16.44
N ARG A 218 13.65 -0.50 -15.26
CA ARG A 218 13.73 0.97 -15.08
C ARG A 218 14.93 1.58 -15.80
N ALA A 219 16.11 1.00 -15.65
CA ALA A 219 17.33 1.52 -16.28
C ALA A 219 17.22 1.49 -17.83
N ASP A 220 16.61 0.45 -18.39
CA ASP A 220 16.35 0.38 -19.84
C ASP A 220 15.34 1.44 -20.29
N ILE A 221 14.24 1.63 -19.55
CA ILE A 221 13.22 2.67 -19.85
C ILE A 221 13.87 4.06 -19.84
N GLN A 222 14.72 4.35 -18.85
CA GLN A 222 15.42 5.62 -18.76
C GLN A 222 16.45 5.81 -19.87
N ARG A 223 17.21 4.74 -20.21
CA ARG A 223 18.21 4.74 -21.28
C ARG A 223 17.59 4.93 -22.66
N LEU A 224 16.44 4.32 -22.93
CA LEU A 224 15.69 4.51 -24.17
C LEU A 224 15.15 5.95 -24.31
N GLY A 225 14.92 6.63 -23.19
CA GLY A 225 14.43 8.01 -23.13
C GLY A 225 13.00 8.19 -23.63
N GLN A 226 12.53 7.33 -24.52
CA GLN A 226 11.15 7.25 -24.98
C GLN A 226 10.80 5.80 -25.27
N ILE A 227 9.66 5.35 -24.77
CA ILE A 227 9.08 4.04 -25.01
C ILE A 227 7.74 4.21 -25.75
N ASP A 228 7.20 3.15 -26.32
CA ASP A 228 5.88 3.18 -26.97
C ASP A 228 4.76 3.19 -25.89
N ALA A 229 4.63 4.33 -25.20
CA ALA A 229 3.64 4.55 -24.15
C ALA A 229 3.06 5.97 -24.22
N PRO A 230 1.80 6.17 -23.84
CA PRO A 230 1.26 7.52 -23.65
C PRO A 230 2.07 8.26 -22.58
N VAL A 231 2.47 9.51 -22.86
CA VAL A 231 3.02 10.41 -21.85
C VAL A 231 1.87 11.20 -21.24
N LEU A 232 1.60 10.97 -19.95
CA LEU A 232 0.48 11.59 -19.23
C LEU A 232 0.83 12.99 -18.73
N ALA A 233 2.10 13.21 -18.39
CA ALA A 233 2.66 14.49 -17.98
C ALA A 233 4.19 14.44 -18.06
N TRP A 234 4.82 15.62 -18.00
CA TRP A 234 6.26 15.82 -17.80
C TRP A 234 6.47 16.47 -16.44
N VAL A 235 7.30 15.88 -15.59
CA VAL A 235 7.61 16.40 -14.25
C VAL A 235 9.05 16.84 -14.15
N ASP A 236 9.36 17.64 -13.12
CA ASP A 236 10.65 18.28 -12.90
C ASP A 236 11.58 17.43 -12.01
N ASP A 237 11.03 16.50 -11.20
CA ASP A 237 11.81 15.73 -10.24
C ASP A 237 11.63 14.21 -10.42
N PRO A 238 12.70 13.49 -10.82
CA PRO A 238 12.67 12.05 -10.97
C PRO A 238 12.46 11.29 -9.64
N LEU A 239 12.90 11.85 -8.50
CA LEU A 239 12.65 11.22 -7.19
C LEU A 239 11.21 11.37 -6.74
N ALA A 240 10.60 12.52 -6.99
CA ALA A 240 9.18 12.70 -6.71
C ALA A 240 8.33 11.72 -7.54
N LEU A 241 8.69 11.52 -8.83
CA LEU A 241 8.06 10.49 -9.66
C LEU A 241 8.31 9.08 -9.10
N TYR A 242 9.55 8.77 -8.72
CA TYR A 242 9.88 7.47 -8.12
C TYR A 242 9.07 7.23 -6.83
N ALA A 243 8.97 8.25 -5.95
CA ALA A 243 8.13 8.17 -4.77
C ALA A 243 6.66 7.92 -5.14
N MET A 244 6.12 8.62 -6.16
CA MET A 244 4.76 8.39 -6.64
C MET A 244 4.57 6.96 -7.18
N GLN A 245 5.58 6.39 -7.85
CA GLN A 245 5.54 5.01 -8.33
C GLN A 245 5.47 4.00 -7.17
N ILE A 246 6.23 4.22 -6.09
CA ILE A 246 6.16 3.39 -4.88
C ILE A 246 4.80 3.51 -4.19
N GLN A 247 4.23 4.72 -4.14
CA GLN A 247 2.93 4.97 -3.51
C GLN A 247 1.74 4.45 -4.37
N GLY A 248 1.95 4.20 -5.66
CA GLY A 248 0.92 3.70 -6.59
C GLY A 248 -0.10 4.75 -7.04
N ALA A 249 -0.12 5.94 -6.46
CA ALA A 249 -1.00 7.03 -6.86
C ALA A 249 -0.35 8.38 -6.56
N GLY A 250 -0.83 9.45 -7.21
CA GLY A 250 -0.37 10.80 -6.95
C GLY A 250 -1.16 11.85 -7.71
N ARG A 251 -0.86 13.10 -7.43
CA ARG A 251 -1.43 14.27 -8.12
C ARG A 251 -0.34 15.07 -8.78
N ILE A 252 -0.63 15.62 -9.94
CA ILE A 252 0.26 16.51 -10.65
C ILE A 252 -0.42 17.87 -10.74
N ARG A 253 0.18 18.89 -10.14
CA ARG A 253 -0.21 20.28 -10.33
C ARG A 253 0.35 20.76 -11.66
N MET A 254 -0.54 21.07 -12.58
CA MET A 254 -0.19 21.55 -13.90
C MET A 254 0.15 23.06 -13.89
N ALA A 255 0.85 23.53 -14.91
CA ALA A 255 1.27 24.93 -15.02
C ALA A 255 0.09 25.94 -15.07
N ASP A 256 -1.09 25.50 -15.49
CA ASP A 256 -2.32 26.29 -15.50
C ASP A 256 -3.05 26.31 -14.15
N GLY A 257 -2.46 25.68 -13.10
CA GLY A 257 -3.05 25.54 -11.77
C GLY A 257 -4.02 24.38 -11.62
N SER A 258 -4.38 23.68 -12.69
CA SER A 258 -5.21 22.48 -12.61
C SER A 258 -4.45 21.32 -11.94
N THR A 259 -5.19 20.33 -11.47
CA THR A 259 -4.61 19.13 -10.86
C THR A 259 -5.10 17.90 -11.59
N VAL A 260 -4.16 17.10 -12.09
CA VAL A 260 -4.41 15.78 -12.69
C VAL A 260 -4.10 14.73 -11.65
N ARG A 261 -5.06 13.84 -11.38
CA ARG A 261 -4.85 12.69 -10.51
C ARG A 261 -4.42 11.49 -11.34
N LEU A 262 -3.39 10.82 -10.88
CA LEU A 262 -2.86 9.60 -11.47
C LEU A 262 -2.98 8.44 -10.49
N GLN A 263 -3.30 7.26 -11.03
CA GLN A 263 -3.41 6.01 -10.29
C GLN A 263 -2.64 4.92 -10.99
N TYR A 264 -2.20 3.93 -10.22
CA TYR A 264 -1.63 2.68 -10.71
C TYR A 264 -2.49 2.11 -11.84
N ALA A 265 -1.86 1.76 -12.93
CA ALA A 265 -2.49 1.07 -14.03
C ALA A 265 -1.86 -0.30 -14.24
N ASP A 266 -0.53 -0.37 -14.23
CA ASP A 266 0.23 -1.62 -14.33
C ASP A 266 1.70 -1.37 -13.94
N GLN A 267 2.52 -2.41 -13.96
CA GLN A 267 3.95 -2.37 -13.68
C GLN A 267 4.72 -3.18 -14.73
N ASN A 268 6.04 -3.09 -14.76
CA ASN A 268 6.89 -3.71 -15.79
C ASN A 268 7.22 -5.20 -15.56
N GLY A 269 6.70 -5.84 -14.51
CA GLY A 269 6.97 -7.25 -14.20
C GLY A 269 8.33 -7.51 -13.56
N GLN A 270 9.06 -6.46 -13.17
CA GLN A 270 10.34 -6.59 -12.48
C GLN A 270 10.16 -6.50 -10.96
N PRO A 271 10.93 -7.24 -10.18
CA PRO A 271 10.84 -7.21 -8.71
C PRO A 271 11.22 -5.83 -8.18
N PHE A 272 10.50 -5.37 -7.17
CA PHE A 272 10.88 -4.15 -6.44
C PHE A 272 12.17 -4.39 -5.66
N LYS A 273 13.15 -3.49 -5.83
CA LYS A 273 14.37 -3.44 -5.03
C LYS A 273 14.57 -1.99 -4.56
N PRO A 274 14.64 -1.74 -3.23
CA PRO A 274 14.84 -0.38 -2.75
C PRO A 274 16.05 0.28 -3.39
N MET A 275 15.90 1.55 -3.75
CA MET A 275 16.97 2.38 -4.30
C MET A 275 18.19 2.35 -3.39
N GLN A 276 19.38 2.07 -3.95
CA GLN A 276 20.65 2.11 -3.25
C GLN A 276 21.39 3.41 -3.60
N LEU A 277 21.60 4.27 -2.61
CA LEU A 277 22.54 5.37 -2.75
C LEU A 277 23.94 4.78 -2.69
N ALA A 278 24.72 4.91 -3.77
CA ALA A 278 26.12 4.50 -3.77
C ALA A 278 26.82 5.23 -2.61
N ALA A 279 27.37 4.47 -1.66
CA ALA A 279 28.26 4.98 -0.63
C ALA A 279 29.52 5.51 -1.34
N GLN A 280 29.54 6.78 -1.72
CA GLN A 280 30.76 7.44 -2.14
C GLN A 280 31.60 7.60 -0.89
N GLY A 281 32.85 7.08 -0.95
CA GLY A 281 33.74 6.91 0.15
C GLY A 281 33.78 8.11 1.10
N ASN A 282 33.64 7.82 2.38
CA ASN A 282 33.83 8.65 3.58
C ASN A 282 33.15 10.03 3.68
N GLU A 283 32.43 10.51 2.69
CA GLU A 283 31.54 11.64 2.85
C GLU A 283 30.13 11.13 3.19
N ARG A 284 29.81 11.14 4.47
CA ARG A 284 28.43 11.18 4.93
C ARG A 284 27.84 12.48 4.39
N ILE A 285 27.17 12.42 3.24
CA ILE A 285 26.26 13.49 2.84
C ILE A 285 25.10 13.43 3.84
N GLN A 286 25.22 14.14 4.94
CA GLN A 286 24.10 14.50 5.78
C GLN A 286 23.32 15.51 4.95
N THR A 287 22.30 15.06 4.24
CA THR A 287 21.27 15.94 3.67
C THR A 287 20.43 16.50 4.79
N ARG A 288 20.97 17.47 5.54
CA ARG A 288 20.15 18.40 6.31
C ARG A 288 19.46 19.32 5.31
N GLY A 289 18.13 19.32 5.37
CA GLY A 289 17.24 19.96 4.44
C GLY A 289 17.68 21.36 3.99
N ILE A 290 17.66 21.59 2.69
CA ILE A 290 17.61 22.91 2.11
C ILE A 290 16.18 23.42 2.40
N GLN A 291 16.05 24.26 3.44
CA GLN A 291 14.81 25.00 3.69
C GLN A 291 14.68 26.07 2.59
N GLY A 292 13.77 25.87 1.67
CA GLY A 292 13.49 26.85 0.62
C GLY A 292 12.79 26.28 -0.61
N ALA A 293 13.13 25.08 -1.03
CA ALA A 293 12.30 24.27 -1.92
C ALA A 293 11.89 23.05 -1.12
N GLN A 294 10.65 23.02 -0.66
CA GLN A 294 10.13 21.95 0.18
C GLN A 294 10.05 20.64 -0.61
N MET A 295 11.15 19.96 -0.69
CA MET A 295 11.21 18.56 -1.04
C MET A 295 12.23 17.89 -0.14
N GLU A 296 11.77 17.55 1.08
CA GLU A 296 12.49 16.62 1.92
C GLU A 296 12.48 15.26 1.23
N VAL A 297 13.62 14.93 0.67
CA VAL A 297 13.90 13.55 0.26
C VAL A 297 14.03 12.74 1.54
N PRO A 298 13.34 11.60 1.68
CA PRO A 298 13.54 10.73 2.84
C PRO A 298 15.02 10.34 2.93
N GLU A 299 15.63 10.54 4.08
CA GLU A 299 17.03 10.20 4.34
C GLU A 299 17.35 8.71 4.21
N THR A 300 16.39 7.85 4.18
CA THR A 300 16.49 6.43 3.81
C THR A 300 15.10 5.89 3.51
N PHE A 301 14.86 5.39 2.30
CA PHE A 301 13.89 4.33 2.08
C PHE A 301 14.54 3.00 2.50
N GLU A 302 14.81 2.83 3.79
CA GLU A 302 14.98 1.50 4.34
C GLU A 302 13.58 0.92 4.55
N LEU A 303 13.08 0.24 3.54
CA LEU A 303 12.20 -0.89 3.77
C LEU A 303 13.05 -1.92 4.49
N ALA A 304 12.63 -2.29 5.70
CA ALA A 304 13.34 -3.29 6.50
C ALA A 304 13.66 -4.52 5.63
N PRO A 305 14.89 -5.04 5.68
CA PRO A 305 15.23 -6.27 4.97
C PRO A 305 14.32 -7.39 5.48
N VAL A 306 13.82 -8.18 4.56
CA VAL A 306 13.25 -9.51 4.88
C VAL A 306 14.38 -10.28 5.57
N GLY A 307 14.20 -10.52 6.88
CA GLY A 307 15.24 -11.10 7.72
C GLY A 307 15.58 -12.52 7.30
N ASP A 308 16.84 -12.73 6.98
CA ASP A 308 17.47 -14.03 7.10
C ASP A 308 17.67 -14.33 8.58
N ALA A 309 17.22 -15.51 8.99
CA ALA A 309 17.44 -16.04 10.32
C ALA A 309 18.95 -16.25 10.55
N ALA A 310 19.51 -15.50 11.51
CA ALA A 310 20.83 -15.76 12.06
C ALA A 310 20.72 -15.93 13.56
N GLU A 311 21.38 -16.99 14.00
CA GLU A 311 21.42 -17.59 15.32
C GLU A 311 21.74 -16.60 16.45
N ALA A 312 21.01 -16.78 17.57
CA ALA A 312 21.28 -16.16 18.85
C ALA A 312 22.52 -16.80 19.49
N THR A 313 23.53 -16.00 19.80
CA THR A 313 24.49 -16.33 20.86
C THR A 313 24.34 -15.36 22.01
N ASP A 314 24.14 -15.99 23.15
CA ASP A 314 23.98 -15.49 24.51
C ASP A 314 25.24 -14.77 25.02
N SER A 315 25.01 -13.76 25.84
CA SER A 315 25.79 -13.31 27.00
C SER A 315 26.15 -11.82 27.03
N ALA A 316 25.55 -11.08 27.97
CA ALA A 316 26.19 -10.36 29.07
C ALA A 316 25.23 -9.44 29.81
N GLU A 317 25.27 -9.55 31.12
CA GLU A 317 24.49 -8.84 32.13
C GLU A 317 24.83 -7.34 32.25
N PRO A 318 23.99 -6.57 33.01
CA PRO A 318 24.01 -5.12 33.00
C PRO A 318 24.94 -4.53 34.07
N ASP A 319 25.51 -3.38 33.79
CA ASP A 319 26.21 -2.61 34.80
C ASP A 319 25.57 -1.24 35.07
N ALA A 320 25.75 -0.82 36.30
CA ALA A 320 25.00 0.07 37.18
C ALA A 320 24.88 1.53 36.71
N ALA A 321 23.78 2.13 37.21
CA ALA A 321 23.50 3.57 37.22
C ALA A 321 24.43 4.35 38.15
N GLU A 322 24.87 5.54 37.70
CA GLU A 322 25.35 6.59 38.60
C GLU A 322 24.66 7.95 38.33
N PRO A 323 24.59 8.85 39.34
CA PRO A 323 23.55 9.86 39.41
C PRO A 323 23.96 11.23 38.84
N LEU A 324 22.91 11.97 38.46
CA LEU A 324 22.94 13.34 37.97
C LEU A 324 23.56 14.32 38.99
N THR A 325 24.55 15.10 38.55
CA THR A 325 24.92 16.37 39.17
C THR A 325 24.66 17.56 38.24
N ARG A 326 24.27 18.61 38.86
CA ARG A 326 23.66 19.86 38.40
C ARG A 326 24.70 20.82 37.81
N GLY A 327 24.37 21.44 36.66
CA GLY A 327 24.84 22.79 36.34
C GLY A 327 26.11 22.89 35.50
N GLY A 328 25.94 23.14 34.21
CA GLY A 328 26.99 23.62 33.33
C GLY A 328 26.41 24.06 31.99
N VAL A 329 26.35 25.39 31.78
CA VAL A 329 26.02 26.00 30.50
C VAL A 329 27.06 25.57 29.48
N ARG A 330 26.66 24.71 28.52
CA ARG A 330 27.54 24.37 27.39
C ARG A 330 27.44 25.44 26.31
N LYS A 331 28.58 26.08 26.05
CA LYS A 331 28.85 26.97 24.92
C LYS A 331 28.56 26.20 23.64
N ALA A 332 27.75 26.78 22.74
CA ALA A 332 27.48 26.19 21.42
C ALA A 332 28.79 26.01 20.64
N PRO A 333 28.97 24.90 19.90
CA PRO A 333 30.13 24.74 19.02
C PRO A 333 30.06 25.75 17.88
N ALA A 334 31.23 26.21 17.42
CA ALA A 334 31.37 27.08 16.27
C ALA A 334 30.77 26.43 15.02
N PRO A 335 30.15 27.22 14.12
CA PRO A 335 29.58 26.69 12.87
C PRO A 335 30.70 26.08 12.01
N ASN A 336 30.44 24.91 11.43
CA ASN A 336 31.33 24.26 10.50
C ASN A 336 31.23 24.88 9.10
N GLU A 337 32.15 24.62 8.20
CA GLU A 337 32.19 25.20 6.84
C GLU A 337 30.90 24.97 6.04
N SER A 338 30.17 23.90 6.28
CA SER A 338 28.89 23.61 5.64
C SER A 338 27.77 24.57 6.08
N ASP A 339 27.76 24.95 7.37
CA ASP A 339 26.77 25.93 7.89
C ASP A 339 27.05 27.34 7.35
N ALA A 340 28.31 27.67 7.09
CA ALA A 340 28.71 28.92 6.45
C ALA A 340 28.26 28.97 4.97
N LEU A 341 28.32 27.85 4.27
CA LEU A 341 27.89 27.74 2.86
C LEU A 341 26.36 27.83 2.73
N VAL A 342 25.62 27.20 3.63
CA VAL A 342 24.16 27.26 3.68
C VAL A 342 23.67 28.67 4.01
N ASN A 343 24.31 29.36 4.95
CA ASN A 343 23.96 30.73 5.30
C ASN A 343 24.31 31.75 4.19
N ALA A 344 25.27 31.46 3.33
CA ALA A 344 25.61 32.30 2.17
C ALA A 344 24.61 32.14 1.01
N LEU A 345 23.82 31.09 0.98
CA LEU A 345 22.84 30.79 -0.09
C LEU A 345 21.40 31.23 0.24
N LEU A 346 21.16 31.77 1.45
CA LEU A 346 19.82 32.28 1.82
C LEU A 346 19.69 33.75 1.33
N PRO A 347 18.59 34.14 0.67
CA PRO A 347 18.35 35.53 0.29
C PRO A 347 18.19 36.36 1.56
N GLN A 348 19.17 37.26 1.78
CA GLN A 348 19.15 38.24 2.86
C GLN A 348 18.15 39.33 2.50
N GLY A 349 17.09 39.50 3.28
CA GLY A 349 16.19 40.61 3.19
C GLY A 349 16.92 41.97 3.35
N PRO A 350 16.37 43.10 2.84
CA PRO A 350 17.09 44.35 2.80
C PRO A 350 17.44 44.85 4.20
N LYS A 351 18.74 44.95 4.48
CA LYS A 351 19.25 45.60 5.70
C LYS A 351 19.25 47.12 5.47
N ALA A 352 18.65 47.84 6.42
CA ALA A 352 18.63 49.29 6.48
C ALA A 352 20.06 49.87 6.40
N ALA A 353 20.24 50.84 5.52
CA ALA A 353 21.50 51.54 5.28
C ALA A 353 21.95 52.34 6.51
N ASN A 354 23.15 52.08 6.99
CA ASN A 354 23.83 52.99 7.88
C ASN A 354 25.02 53.63 7.14
N LYS A 355 25.00 54.94 7.00
CA LYS A 355 26.00 55.77 6.31
C LYS A 355 27.25 55.91 7.18
N GLY A 356 28.36 55.32 6.73
CA GLY A 356 29.70 55.62 7.25
C GLY A 356 30.71 55.73 6.12
N ARG A 357 31.21 56.91 5.91
CA ARG A 357 32.13 57.34 4.84
C ARG A 357 33.57 57.02 5.24
N SER A 358 34.32 56.26 4.41
CA SER A 358 35.78 56.30 4.42
C SER A 358 36.33 56.06 3.03
N LYS A 359 37.48 56.72 2.73
CA LYS A 359 38.07 56.92 1.40
C LYS A 359 38.96 55.78 0.94
N SER A 360 38.76 55.35 -0.24
CA SER A 360 39.60 54.99 -1.41
C SER A 360 41.02 54.41 -1.26
N ALA A 361 41.18 53.23 -1.87
CA ALA A 361 42.35 52.81 -2.66
C ALA A 361 41.86 52.15 -3.97
N PRO A 362 42.60 52.18 -5.10
CA PRO A 362 42.08 51.73 -6.39
C PRO A 362 42.04 50.20 -6.50
N PRO A 363 41.09 49.65 -7.26
CA PRO A 363 40.90 48.20 -7.34
C PRO A 363 41.86 47.53 -8.33
N ALA A 364 42.30 46.32 -7.98
CA ALA A 364 42.86 45.34 -8.91
C ALA A 364 41.80 44.84 -9.91
N PRO A 365 42.16 44.41 -11.13
CA PRO A 365 41.20 43.97 -12.15
C PRO A 365 40.47 42.70 -11.68
N PRO A 366 39.15 42.57 -12.02
CA PRO A 366 38.33 41.48 -11.53
C PRO A 366 38.76 40.16 -12.14
N ALA A 367 39.00 39.15 -11.26
CA ALA A 367 38.88 37.76 -11.65
C ALA A 367 37.44 37.54 -12.14
N SER A 368 37.28 36.83 -13.24
CA SER A 368 35.99 36.56 -13.88
C SER A 368 34.99 36.05 -12.82
N GLU A 369 33.99 36.85 -12.51
CA GLU A 369 32.88 36.48 -11.66
C GLU A 369 32.13 35.32 -12.33
N ALA A 370 32.38 34.10 -11.83
CA ALA A 370 31.50 32.97 -12.14
C ALA A 370 30.09 33.37 -11.66
N ASN A 371 29.13 33.46 -12.58
CA ASN A 371 27.75 33.79 -12.26
C ASN A 371 27.22 32.83 -11.18
N PRO A 372 26.91 33.29 -9.96
CA PRO A 372 26.50 32.42 -8.86
C PRO A 372 25.25 31.60 -9.21
N ASP A 373 24.32 32.17 -10.01
CA ASP A 373 23.13 31.48 -10.47
C ASP A 373 23.46 30.28 -11.40
N ALA A 374 24.50 30.46 -12.26
CA ALA A 374 24.95 29.34 -13.13
C ALA A 374 25.59 28.20 -12.33
N THR A 375 26.29 28.53 -11.23
CA THR A 375 26.90 27.53 -10.34
C THR A 375 25.84 26.77 -9.56
N VAL A 376 24.84 27.46 -8.99
CA VAL A 376 23.72 26.83 -8.28
C VAL A 376 22.91 25.93 -9.22
N ALA A 377 22.62 26.40 -10.45
CA ALA A 377 21.93 25.60 -11.46
C ALA A 377 22.75 24.36 -11.89
N ALA A 378 24.08 24.48 -11.99
CA ALA A 378 24.95 23.35 -12.32
C ALA A 378 25.00 22.30 -11.19
N VAL A 379 25.09 22.74 -9.94
CA VAL A 379 25.03 21.85 -8.76
C VAL A 379 23.67 21.16 -8.68
N GLY A 380 22.58 21.89 -8.89
CA GLY A 380 21.23 21.33 -8.96
C GLY A 380 21.09 20.23 -10.02
N ARG A 381 21.55 20.50 -11.25
CA ARG A 381 21.53 19.50 -12.35
C ARG A 381 22.39 18.27 -12.03
N LYS A 382 23.59 18.44 -11.43
CA LYS A 382 24.44 17.32 -11.02
C LYS A 382 23.77 16.46 -9.94
N LEU A 383 23.11 17.08 -8.97
CA LEU A 383 22.37 16.39 -7.92
C LEU A 383 21.17 15.61 -8.49
N LEU A 384 20.41 16.22 -9.39
CA LEU A 384 19.30 15.54 -10.08
C LEU A 384 19.79 14.34 -10.90
N ALA A 385 20.93 14.47 -11.60
CA ALA A 385 21.52 13.38 -12.37
C ALA A 385 21.99 12.23 -11.47
N GLN A 386 22.61 12.53 -10.32
CA GLN A 386 23.01 11.52 -9.33
C GLN A 386 21.79 10.79 -8.75
N ARG A 387 20.73 11.52 -8.45
CA ARG A 387 19.46 10.97 -7.95
C ARG A 387 18.79 10.09 -9.01
N ALA A 388 18.73 10.55 -10.27
CA ALA A 388 18.20 9.75 -11.38
C ALA A 388 18.97 8.43 -11.53
N LYS A 389 20.30 8.44 -11.37
CA LYS A 389 21.10 7.24 -11.41
C LYS A 389 20.87 6.30 -10.22
N ALA A 390 20.63 6.84 -9.03
CA ALA A 390 20.35 6.02 -7.85
C ALA A 390 19.05 5.22 -7.98
N ILE A 391 18.00 5.81 -8.57
CA ILE A 391 16.72 5.10 -8.77
C ILE A 391 16.80 4.00 -9.82
N GLU A 392 17.82 3.98 -10.70
CA GLU A 392 18.04 2.91 -11.68
C GLU A 392 18.38 1.57 -11.02
N THR A 393 18.82 1.58 -9.76
CA THR A 393 19.10 0.35 -9.00
C THR A 393 17.86 -0.45 -8.66
N ASP A 394 16.68 0.18 -8.67
CA ASP A 394 15.40 -0.51 -8.59
C ASP A 394 14.92 -0.86 -10.00
N PRO A 395 14.85 -2.14 -10.40
CA PRO A 395 14.41 -2.52 -11.73
C PRO A 395 12.90 -2.33 -11.96
N SER A 396 12.10 -2.19 -10.90
CA SER A 396 10.65 -2.03 -11.01
C SER A 396 10.25 -0.67 -11.60
N TYR A 397 9.16 -0.63 -12.36
CA TYR A 397 8.60 0.60 -12.91
C TYR A 397 7.08 0.52 -12.94
N VAL A 398 6.42 1.56 -12.42
CA VAL A 398 4.96 1.65 -12.39
C VAL A 398 4.47 2.60 -13.49
N PHE A 399 3.46 2.15 -14.22
CA PHE A 399 2.72 2.90 -15.22
C PHE A 399 1.38 3.37 -14.65
N PHE A 400 0.95 4.56 -15.06
CA PHE A 400 -0.21 5.22 -14.50
C PHE A 400 -1.37 5.33 -15.48
N ARG A 401 -2.55 5.63 -14.96
CA ARG A 401 -3.70 6.10 -15.71
C ARG A 401 -4.25 7.37 -15.07
N VAL A 402 -4.90 8.18 -15.86
CA VAL A 402 -5.63 9.35 -15.37
C VAL A 402 -6.90 8.89 -14.64
N ALA A 403 -7.17 9.49 -13.49
CA ALA A 403 -8.31 9.19 -12.61
C ALA A 403 -9.01 10.47 -12.14
N ASN A 404 -9.39 11.33 -13.10
CA ASN A 404 -10.06 12.61 -12.80
C ASN A 404 -11.55 12.45 -12.50
N ASP A 405 -12.11 11.26 -12.63
CA ASP A 405 -13.48 10.89 -12.28
C ASP A 405 -13.73 10.88 -10.76
N LEU A 406 -12.65 10.87 -9.95
CA LEU A 406 -12.76 10.92 -8.49
C LEU A 406 -12.82 12.36 -7.98
N PRO A 407 -13.70 12.66 -7.01
CA PRO A 407 -13.71 13.94 -6.33
C PRO A 407 -12.36 14.27 -5.70
N GLN A 408 -11.95 15.55 -5.71
CA GLN A 408 -10.64 15.97 -5.21
C GLN A 408 -10.46 15.76 -3.69
N ASN A 409 -11.56 15.72 -2.94
CA ASN A 409 -11.57 15.56 -1.47
C ASN A 409 -11.53 14.10 -0.98
N VAL A 410 -11.55 13.11 -1.88
CA VAL A 410 -11.37 11.69 -1.52
C VAL A 410 -9.95 11.23 -1.85
N GLY A 411 -9.53 10.12 -1.24
CA GLY A 411 -8.26 9.48 -1.55
C GLY A 411 -8.26 8.78 -2.92
N PRO A 412 -7.12 8.21 -3.34
CA PRO A 412 -7.04 7.37 -4.53
C PRO A 412 -7.84 6.08 -4.35
N MET A 413 -8.13 5.37 -5.45
CA MET A 413 -8.71 4.04 -5.37
C MET A 413 -7.69 3.06 -4.81
N GLY A 414 -8.05 2.36 -3.73
CA GLY A 414 -7.28 1.23 -3.22
C GLY A 414 -7.52 -0.06 -3.99
N ALA A 415 -6.79 -1.11 -3.65
CA ALA A 415 -6.90 -2.44 -4.28
C ALA A 415 -8.31 -3.07 -4.13
N LEU A 416 -9.05 -2.72 -3.08
CA LEU A 416 -10.46 -3.13 -2.92
C LEU A 416 -11.38 -2.53 -4.00
N GLY A 417 -10.91 -1.55 -4.79
CA GLY A 417 -11.74 -0.84 -5.76
C GLY A 417 -12.62 0.25 -5.15
N VAL A 418 -12.25 0.78 -3.99
CA VAL A 418 -12.93 1.89 -3.31
C VAL A 418 -11.96 3.01 -2.97
N PRO A 419 -12.43 4.28 -2.85
CA PRO A 419 -11.58 5.39 -2.44
C PRO A 419 -11.03 5.20 -1.03
N LEU A 420 -9.74 5.48 -0.84
CA LEU A 420 -9.10 5.43 0.46
C LEU A 420 -9.52 6.61 1.34
N THR A 421 -9.63 6.37 2.64
CA THR A 421 -9.95 7.37 3.66
C THR A 421 -8.72 7.63 4.52
N ALA A 422 -8.23 8.88 4.52
CA ALA A 422 -7.09 9.29 5.34
C ALA A 422 -7.32 8.94 6.82
N GLY A 423 -6.35 8.29 7.44
CA GLY A 423 -6.43 7.89 8.85
C GLY A 423 -7.35 6.69 9.16
N ARG A 424 -7.98 6.08 8.13
CA ARG A 424 -8.92 4.95 8.31
C ARG A 424 -8.73 3.81 7.31
N SER A 425 -7.84 3.95 6.30
CA SER A 425 -7.49 2.89 5.35
C SER A 425 -6.10 2.34 5.65
N LEU A 426 -5.94 1.02 5.48
CA LEU A 426 -4.69 0.29 5.56
C LEU A 426 -4.41 -0.43 4.24
N ALA A 427 -3.14 -0.43 3.84
CA ALA A 427 -2.62 -1.42 2.92
C ALA A 427 -2.07 -2.61 3.73
N VAL A 428 -2.43 -3.82 3.34
CA VAL A 428 -2.16 -5.07 4.08
C VAL A 428 -1.73 -6.19 3.14
N ASP A 429 -1.27 -7.30 3.70
CA ASP A 429 -1.12 -8.55 2.97
C ASP A 429 -2.51 -9.22 2.82
N PRO A 430 -3.10 -9.27 1.62
CA PRO A 430 -4.46 -9.77 1.42
C PRO A 430 -4.60 -11.28 1.69
N ARG A 431 -3.49 -12.03 1.72
CA ARG A 431 -3.49 -13.44 2.13
C ARG A 431 -3.78 -13.60 3.63
N VAL A 432 -3.51 -12.57 4.41
CA VAL A 432 -3.72 -12.53 5.87
C VAL A 432 -4.99 -11.77 6.23
N MET A 433 -5.11 -10.55 5.73
CA MET A 433 -6.22 -9.64 6.00
C MET A 433 -7.11 -9.53 4.76
N PRO A 434 -8.31 -10.11 4.78
CA PRO A 434 -9.22 -9.99 3.64
C PRO A 434 -9.54 -8.53 3.35
N LEU A 435 -9.48 -8.14 2.07
CA LEU A 435 -9.77 -6.75 1.70
C LEU A 435 -11.22 -6.37 2.02
N GLY A 436 -11.38 -5.16 2.52
CA GLY A 436 -12.64 -4.56 2.95
C GLY A 436 -12.96 -4.76 4.44
N TYR A 437 -12.30 -5.71 5.12
CA TYR A 437 -12.62 -6.08 6.50
C TYR A 437 -12.14 -5.02 7.50
N PRO A 438 -12.88 -4.84 8.60
CA PRO A 438 -12.47 -3.98 9.70
C PRO A 438 -11.25 -4.56 10.42
N VAL A 439 -10.26 -3.72 10.70
CA VAL A 439 -9.01 -4.06 11.40
C VAL A 439 -8.82 -3.07 12.54
N PHE A 440 -8.67 -3.53 13.76
CA PHE A 440 -8.26 -2.67 14.84
C PHE A 440 -6.72 -2.66 14.91
N LEU A 441 -6.15 -1.46 14.90
CA LEU A 441 -4.72 -1.23 14.96
C LEU A 441 -4.37 -0.63 16.34
N ASP A 442 -3.39 -1.24 17.03
CA ASP A 442 -2.70 -0.66 18.19
C ASP A 442 -1.22 -0.58 17.86
N ALA A 443 -0.76 0.60 17.51
CA ALA A 443 0.62 0.82 17.12
C ALA A 443 1.25 1.95 17.93
N GLN A 444 2.53 1.80 18.27
CA GLN A 444 3.30 2.77 19.03
C GLN A 444 4.50 3.22 18.22
N GLY A 445 4.65 4.54 18.10
CA GLY A 445 5.79 5.17 17.45
C GLY A 445 7.08 4.91 18.21
N THR A 446 8.17 4.76 17.47
CA THR A 446 9.53 4.66 17.99
C THR A 446 10.17 6.03 18.21
N ASP A 447 9.45 7.11 17.86
CA ASP A 447 9.87 8.49 18.05
C ASP A 447 9.90 8.89 19.55
N ARG A 448 10.52 10.04 19.86
CA ARG A 448 10.60 10.56 21.23
C ARG A 448 9.23 10.83 21.87
N LYS A 449 8.18 11.05 21.06
CA LYS A 449 6.81 11.31 21.53
C LYS A 449 6.03 10.03 21.79
N GLN A 450 6.53 8.88 21.35
CA GLN A 450 5.87 7.58 21.45
C GLN A 450 4.37 7.66 21.05
N THR A 451 4.12 8.34 19.92
CA THR A 451 2.76 8.56 19.43
C THR A 451 2.06 7.21 19.29
N ARG A 452 0.93 7.08 19.96
CA ARG A 452 0.13 5.84 19.94
C ARG A 452 -1.06 5.99 19.02
N MET A 453 -1.27 5.01 18.16
CA MET A 453 -2.42 4.90 17.26
C MET A 453 -3.26 3.70 17.69
N GLN A 454 -4.45 3.95 18.23
CA GLN A 454 -5.42 2.94 18.66
C GLN A 454 -6.73 3.25 17.96
N ARG A 455 -6.99 2.59 16.84
CA ARG A 455 -8.16 2.94 16.02
C ARG A 455 -8.64 1.82 15.11
N LEU A 456 -9.93 1.88 14.83
CA LEU A 456 -10.57 1.06 13.80
C LEU A 456 -10.18 1.56 12.42
N MET A 457 -9.65 0.66 11.63
CA MET A 457 -9.21 0.87 10.25
C MET A 457 -9.89 -0.14 9.34
N PHE A 458 -9.68 -0.01 8.02
CA PHE A 458 -10.20 -0.94 7.03
C PHE A 458 -9.11 -1.37 6.06
N ALA A 459 -9.02 -2.67 5.78
CA ALA A 459 -8.09 -3.26 4.84
C ALA A 459 -8.55 -2.95 3.41
N GLN A 460 -8.29 -1.75 2.91
CA GLN A 460 -8.82 -1.27 1.61
C GLN A 460 -7.79 -1.27 0.49
N ASP A 461 -6.53 -1.55 0.85
CA ASP A 461 -5.43 -1.47 -0.10
C ASP A 461 -4.42 -2.60 0.13
N THR A 462 -3.50 -2.76 -0.82
CA THR A 462 -2.35 -3.66 -0.73
C THR A 462 -1.16 -3.06 -1.48
N GLY A 463 0.01 -3.62 -1.29
CA GLY A 463 1.22 -3.20 -2.00
C GLY A 463 2.21 -4.34 -2.13
N GLY A 464 3.07 -4.29 -3.16
CA GLY A 464 4.07 -5.32 -3.43
C GLY A 464 5.04 -5.58 -2.27
N ALA A 465 5.32 -4.54 -1.46
CA ALA A 465 6.20 -4.62 -0.28
C ALA A 465 5.46 -4.93 1.03
N ILE A 466 4.12 -5.03 1.02
CA ILE A 466 3.33 -5.26 2.23
C ILE A 466 3.09 -6.76 2.36
N ARG A 467 3.99 -7.44 3.06
CA ARG A 467 3.98 -8.89 3.26
C ARG A 467 4.10 -9.25 4.73
N GLY A 468 3.35 -10.26 5.16
CA GLY A 468 3.39 -10.80 6.50
C GLY A 468 2.13 -10.56 7.33
N ALA A 469 2.00 -11.28 8.44
CA ALA A 469 0.78 -11.31 9.23
C ALA A 469 0.50 -10.00 9.96
N VAL A 470 1.47 -9.50 10.71
CA VAL A 470 1.33 -8.23 11.44
C VAL A 470 2.12 -7.15 10.70
N ARG A 471 1.66 -6.81 9.50
CA ARG A 471 2.27 -5.81 8.63
C ARG A 471 1.18 -4.94 8.00
N ALA A 472 1.27 -3.63 8.15
CA ALA A 472 0.34 -2.70 7.52
C ALA A 472 1.02 -1.38 7.17
N ASP A 473 0.47 -0.73 6.15
CA ASP A 473 0.76 0.64 5.78
C ASP A 473 -0.45 1.53 6.04
N TYR A 474 -0.24 2.60 6.81
CA TYR A 474 -1.28 3.54 7.23
C TYR A 474 -1.42 4.68 6.22
N PHE A 475 -2.62 4.86 5.66
CA PHE A 475 -2.88 5.94 4.70
C PHE A 475 -3.06 7.29 5.39
N TRP A 476 -2.14 8.22 5.18
CA TRP A 476 -2.15 9.55 5.78
C TRP A 476 -2.93 10.60 4.98
N GLY A 477 -3.35 10.30 3.76
CA GLY A 477 -4.01 11.27 2.87
C GLY A 477 -3.08 11.79 1.79
N TYR A 478 -3.21 13.06 1.39
CA TYR A 478 -2.44 13.59 0.29
C TYR A 478 -1.60 14.84 0.67
N GLY A 479 -0.56 15.10 -0.12
CA GLY A 479 0.25 16.30 -0.03
C GLY A 479 1.40 16.23 0.97
N SER A 480 2.08 17.36 1.18
CA SER A 480 3.34 17.43 1.93
C SER A 480 3.21 17.05 3.41
N ASP A 481 2.10 17.44 4.05
CA ASP A 481 1.85 17.13 5.47
C ASP A 481 1.63 15.64 5.68
N ALA A 482 0.81 15.02 4.84
CA ALA A 482 0.60 13.57 4.83
C ALA A 482 1.92 12.83 4.55
N GLY A 483 2.73 13.35 3.62
CA GLY A 483 4.05 12.80 3.32
C GLY A 483 5.02 12.86 4.50
N ARG A 484 5.03 13.96 5.28
CA ARG A 484 5.84 14.06 6.50
C ARG A 484 5.41 13.01 7.53
N GLN A 485 4.11 12.88 7.78
CA GLN A 485 3.56 11.90 8.72
C GLN A 485 3.86 10.47 8.26
N ALA A 486 3.67 10.16 6.98
CA ALA A 486 3.96 8.85 6.41
C ALA A 486 5.43 8.44 6.64
N ARG A 487 6.38 9.33 6.35
CA ARG A 487 7.81 9.07 6.57
C ARG A 487 8.19 8.88 8.05
N GLN A 488 7.47 9.53 8.96
CA GLN A 488 7.68 9.39 10.41
C GLN A 488 7.01 8.15 11.00
N THR A 489 6.13 7.50 10.24
CA THR A 489 5.42 6.31 10.69
C THR A 489 6.34 5.09 10.56
N LYS A 490 7.15 4.87 11.59
CA LYS A 490 7.97 3.67 11.82
C LYS A 490 7.56 3.13 13.19
N HIS A 491 6.47 2.37 13.22
CA HIS A 491 5.83 1.94 14.46
C HIS A 491 5.91 0.42 14.58
N ARG A 492 5.96 -0.04 15.82
CA ARG A 492 5.66 -1.44 16.14
C ARG A 492 4.21 -1.53 16.57
N GLY A 493 3.49 -2.54 16.11
CA GLY A 493 2.06 -2.61 16.38
C GLY A 493 1.49 -4.00 16.41
N ARG A 494 0.27 -4.09 16.93
CA ARG A 494 -0.57 -5.28 16.99
C ARG A 494 -1.82 -5.04 16.19
N MET A 495 -2.38 -6.09 15.64
CA MET A 495 -3.55 -6.02 14.78
C MET A 495 -4.59 -7.06 15.18
N TRP A 496 -5.84 -6.70 15.03
CA TRP A 496 -6.98 -7.60 15.19
C TRP A 496 -7.88 -7.42 13.96
N VAL A 497 -8.31 -8.51 13.37
CA VAL A 497 -9.27 -8.49 12.27
C VAL A 497 -10.65 -8.88 12.79
N MET A 498 -11.67 -8.18 12.31
CA MET A 498 -13.07 -8.46 12.62
C MET A 498 -13.68 -9.21 11.45
N VAL A 499 -14.10 -10.46 11.69
CA VAL A 499 -14.65 -11.36 10.68
C VAL A 499 -16.10 -11.68 11.04
N PRO A 500 -17.06 -11.62 10.10
CA PRO A 500 -18.45 -12.00 10.37
C PRO A 500 -18.55 -13.37 11.03
N HIS A 501 -19.39 -13.53 12.03
CA HIS A 501 -19.54 -14.77 12.79
C HIS A 501 -19.72 -16.00 11.91
N ALA A 502 -20.54 -15.90 10.86
CA ALA A 502 -20.82 -17.00 9.94
C ALA A 502 -19.55 -17.52 9.23
N GLU A 503 -18.64 -16.63 8.86
CA GLU A 503 -17.40 -17.00 8.18
C GLU A 503 -16.42 -17.71 9.14
N VAL A 504 -16.32 -17.23 10.38
CA VAL A 504 -15.48 -17.89 11.40
C VAL A 504 -16.00 -19.26 11.75
N GLN A 505 -17.33 -19.43 11.89
CA GLN A 505 -17.95 -20.73 12.14
C GLN A 505 -17.70 -21.72 10.99
N ALA A 506 -17.76 -21.25 9.74
CA ALA A 506 -17.44 -22.08 8.57
C ALA A 506 -15.97 -22.56 8.62
N LEU A 507 -15.02 -21.68 8.95
CA LEU A 507 -13.60 -22.02 9.08
C LEU A 507 -13.35 -23.07 10.19
N LEU A 508 -13.96 -22.90 11.35
CA LEU A 508 -13.83 -23.84 12.48
C LEU A 508 -14.49 -25.19 12.17
N SER A 509 -15.62 -25.20 11.48
CA SER A 509 -16.33 -26.43 11.08
C SER A 509 -15.51 -27.24 10.09
N THR A 510 -14.85 -26.59 9.13
CA THR A 510 -13.97 -27.26 8.17
C THR A 510 -12.80 -27.96 8.87
N LYS A 511 -12.21 -27.36 9.91
CA LYS A 511 -11.15 -27.98 10.73
C LYS A 511 -11.62 -29.21 11.49
N LEU A 512 -12.87 -29.26 11.95
CA LEU A 512 -13.41 -30.41 12.66
C LEU A 512 -13.55 -31.65 11.74
N VAL A 513 -13.92 -31.44 10.48
CA VAL A 513 -14.04 -32.54 9.49
C VAL A 513 -12.67 -33.10 9.09
N VAL A 514 -11.63 -32.31 9.16
CA VAL A 514 -10.26 -32.65 8.72
C VAL A 514 -9.37 -33.15 9.87
N ARG A 515 -9.92 -33.34 11.09
CA ARG A 515 -9.20 -33.82 12.26
C ARG A 515 -8.78 -35.31 12.10
N GLY A 516 -7.73 -35.51 11.32
CA GLY A 516 -7.18 -36.83 10.94
C GLY A 516 -6.58 -36.88 9.54
N SER A 517 -6.79 -35.85 8.72
CA SER A 517 -6.14 -35.71 7.40
C SER A 517 -4.93 -34.78 7.50
N LYS A 518 -3.88 -35.08 6.73
CA LYS A 518 -2.68 -34.22 6.54
C LYS A 518 -2.94 -33.08 5.57
N ALA A 519 -4.18 -32.56 5.49
CA ALA A 519 -4.44 -31.41 4.62
C ALA A 519 -3.65 -30.19 5.11
N PRO A 520 -2.93 -29.49 4.22
CA PRO A 520 -2.19 -28.27 4.58
C PRO A 520 -3.16 -27.18 5.04
N ASP A 521 -2.67 -26.28 5.90
CA ASP A 521 -3.42 -25.11 6.30
C ASP A 521 -3.80 -24.26 5.07
N PRO A 522 -5.00 -23.63 5.04
CA PRO A 522 -5.42 -22.79 3.94
C PRO A 522 -4.43 -21.62 3.75
N GLU A 523 -4.29 -21.15 2.52
CA GLU A 523 -3.39 -20.04 2.22
C GLU A 523 -3.91 -18.74 2.85
N CYS A 524 -5.22 -18.49 2.80
CA CYS A 524 -5.87 -17.28 3.27
C CYS A 524 -6.89 -17.57 4.37
N LEU A 525 -7.14 -16.54 5.22
CA LEU A 525 -8.17 -16.59 6.25
C LEU A 525 -9.58 -16.74 5.65
N VAL A 526 -9.87 -15.98 4.59
CA VAL A 526 -11.11 -16.06 3.82
C VAL A 526 -10.73 -16.33 2.37
N PRO A 527 -11.31 -17.34 1.72
CA PRO A 527 -11.05 -17.60 0.31
C PRO A 527 -11.33 -16.36 -0.55
N ASP A 528 -10.39 -16.02 -1.40
CA ASP A 528 -10.50 -14.92 -2.36
C ASP A 528 -9.75 -15.33 -3.62
N ASP A 529 -10.47 -15.45 -4.75
CA ASP A 529 -9.92 -15.97 -6.00
C ASP A 529 -8.83 -15.08 -6.60
N ASP A 530 -8.81 -13.80 -6.23
CA ASP A 530 -7.82 -12.86 -6.73
C ASP A 530 -6.46 -12.98 -6.01
N TYR A 531 -6.45 -13.36 -4.72
CA TYR A 531 -5.25 -13.35 -3.87
C TYR A 531 -4.87 -14.70 -3.28
N CYS A 532 -5.81 -15.65 -3.24
CA CYS A 532 -5.62 -16.96 -2.66
C CYS A 532 -5.49 -18.02 -3.77
N ALA A 533 -4.31 -18.62 -3.90
CA ALA A 533 -4.15 -19.75 -4.82
C ALA A 533 -4.97 -20.93 -4.33
N ALA A 534 -5.64 -21.63 -5.23
CA ALA A 534 -6.04 -23.01 -4.96
C ALA A 534 -4.78 -23.82 -4.59
N ALA A 535 -4.90 -24.74 -3.63
CA ALA A 535 -3.74 -25.49 -3.11
C ALA A 535 -2.92 -26.21 -4.20
N GLN A 536 -3.56 -26.57 -5.31
CA GLN A 536 -2.92 -27.17 -6.48
C GLN A 536 -2.10 -26.20 -7.31
N ASP A 537 -2.54 -24.94 -7.45
CA ASP A 537 -1.80 -23.91 -8.21
C ASP A 537 -0.58 -23.40 -7.46
N ALA A 538 -0.61 -23.43 -6.11
CA ALA A 538 0.50 -23.00 -5.28
C ALA A 538 1.72 -23.95 -5.34
N ALA A 539 1.50 -25.22 -5.61
CA ALA A 539 2.57 -26.21 -5.75
C ALA A 539 3.35 -26.07 -7.06
N ASP A 540 2.75 -25.43 -8.07
CA ASP A 540 3.33 -25.21 -9.40
C ASP A 540 4.01 -23.84 -9.56
N LEU A 541 3.98 -22.98 -8.53
CA LEU A 541 4.69 -21.72 -8.53
C LEU A 541 6.20 -21.98 -8.35
N PRO A 542 7.08 -21.31 -9.12
CA PRO A 542 8.51 -21.38 -8.88
C PRO A 542 8.81 -20.86 -7.47
N GLU A 543 9.68 -21.55 -6.74
CA GLU A 543 10.21 -21.03 -5.47
C GLU A 543 10.84 -19.66 -5.75
N SER A 544 10.46 -18.66 -4.95
CA SER A 544 11.05 -17.31 -5.07
C SER A 544 12.55 -17.41 -4.82
N PRO A 545 13.40 -16.78 -5.67
CA PRO A 545 14.84 -16.80 -5.51
C PRO A 545 15.30 -16.08 -4.22
#